data_3a47eb86fec199eb7072f63e581020a5
#
_entry.id   3a47eb86fec199eb7072f63e581020a5
#
_cell.length_a   1.000
_cell.length_b   1.000
_cell.length_c   1.000
_cell.angle_alpha   90.00
_cell.angle_beta   90.00
_cell.angle_gamma   90.00
#
_symmetry.space_group_name_H-M   'P 1'
#
loop_
_entity.id
_entity.type
_entity.pdbx_description
1 polymer ?
#
loop_
_entity_poly.entity_id
_entity_poly.type
_entity_poly.pdbx_seq_one_letter_code
_entity_poly.pdbx_strand_id
1 'polypeptide(L)'
;NLALRLSKGKYIMRLDADDWLDNNALEVMSNTLERRPDVGLVFPDYFEVDRTGKMINLVRRHNFKKVKLYDQPAHGACTLIRKECLEKIGGYSEKYDRQDGYYLWIKFIQRYKVLNINLPLFFYRKHGNSLSNNEEKILSTRSNIIQSNLSKKSLKKRALAILPIRGLKINPGSYVLKKLKGKPLVLWIIDSLIKAKNISKIVVTSPDENILSYLKKKYKSKILTHKRDEKLGGINIELDQTLKLASIFAKKNRIKFDYIFQLSYKTPFIKSTDIDGFINLIDFFKTDQVLAVRTEFEPIYKHDGNGLKSINVNSNLKLERDQVYKGIDGIRVFRKKFVSKNKKIYKTGHYILDQKSAHVINNELEWKIASTI
;
A
#
# COMPACT_ATOMS: atom_id res chain seq x y z
N ASN A 1 -26.80 -9.01 4.09
CA ASN A 1 -27.72 -8.87 2.95
C ASN A 1 -29.18 -9.16 3.30
N LEU A 2 -29.49 -10.09 4.23
CA LEU A 2 -30.89 -10.33 4.64
C LEU A 2 -31.55 -9.07 5.19
N ALA A 3 -30.91 -8.38 6.15
CA ALA A 3 -31.40 -7.12 6.71
C ALA A 3 -31.59 -6.04 5.63
N LEU A 4 -30.68 -5.97 4.64
CA LEU A 4 -30.80 -5.05 3.51
C LEU A 4 -32.08 -5.32 2.70
N ARG A 5 -32.41 -6.59 2.41
CA ARG A 5 -33.64 -6.97 1.69
C ARG A 5 -34.92 -6.64 2.46
N LEU A 6 -34.88 -6.83 3.79
CA LEU A 6 -36.03 -6.58 4.65
C LEU A 6 -36.22 -5.07 4.99
N SER A 7 -35.17 -4.26 4.85
CA SER A 7 -35.23 -2.84 5.19
C SER A 7 -36.19 -2.08 4.25
N LYS A 8 -36.92 -1.13 4.82
CA LYS A 8 -37.86 -0.24 4.08
C LYS A 8 -37.34 1.20 3.99
N GLY A 9 -36.25 1.51 4.70
CA GLY A 9 -35.69 2.86 4.77
C GLY A 9 -35.02 3.28 3.46
N LYS A 10 -35.02 4.57 3.17
CA LYS A 10 -34.31 5.22 2.06
C LYS A 10 -32.79 5.10 2.20
N TYR A 11 -32.31 5.05 3.45
CA TYR A 11 -30.90 4.93 3.82
C TYR A 11 -30.66 3.68 4.65
N ILE A 12 -29.47 3.14 4.51
CA ILE A 12 -29.00 1.96 5.27
C ILE A 12 -27.77 2.37 6.05
N MET A 13 -27.73 2.02 7.32
CA MET A 13 -26.57 2.13 8.19
C MET A 13 -26.28 0.77 8.83
N ARG A 14 -25.02 0.37 8.91
CA ARG A 14 -24.56 -0.70 9.78
C ARG A 14 -24.02 -0.09 11.08
N LEU A 15 -24.41 -0.67 12.21
CA LEU A 15 -23.86 -0.36 13.51
C LEU A 15 -23.46 -1.69 14.15
N ASP A 16 -22.24 -1.76 14.67
CA ASP A 16 -21.76 -2.95 15.38
C ASP A 16 -22.32 -2.94 16.82
N ALA A 17 -22.51 -4.11 17.42
CA ALA A 17 -23.30 -4.26 18.66
C ALA A 17 -22.65 -3.64 19.91
N ASP A 18 -21.35 -3.40 19.87
CA ASP A 18 -20.55 -2.81 20.93
C ASP A 18 -20.30 -1.29 20.76
N ASP A 19 -20.79 -0.73 19.66
CA ASP A 19 -20.64 0.67 19.27
C ASP A 19 -21.94 1.46 19.47
N TRP A 20 -21.88 2.79 19.45
CA TRP A 20 -23.09 3.64 19.51
C TRP A 20 -22.93 4.96 18.74
N LEU A 21 -24.07 5.56 18.43
CA LEU A 21 -24.16 6.82 17.72
C LEU A 21 -24.30 8.00 18.68
N ASP A 22 -23.83 9.17 18.24
CA ASP A 22 -24.26 10.45 18.82
C ASP A 22 -25.77 10.65 18.57
N ASN A 23 -26.44 11.34 19.48
CA ASN A 23 -27.89 11.56 19.41
C ASN A 23 -28.34 12.23 18.09
N ASN A 24 -27.50 13.08 17.51
CA ASN A 24 -27.79 13.80 16.28
C ASN A 24 -27.29 13.09 15.01
N ALA A 25 -26.64 11.93 15.13
CA ALA A 25 -25.94 11.28 14.03
C ALA A 25 -26.84 11.03 12.82
N LEU A 26 -27.99 10.40 13.04
CA LEU A 26 -28.92 10.05 11.96
C LEU A 26 -29.50 11.30 11.28
N GLU A 27 -29.86 12.31 12.04
CA GLU A 27 -30.41 13.55 11.50
C GLU A 27 -29.36 14.29 10.66
N VAL A 28 -28.16 14.50 11.19
CA VAL A 28 -27.08 15.21 10.47
C VAL A 28 -26.69 14.47 9.19
N MET A 29 -26.57 13.16 9.28
CA MET A 29 -26.14 12.35 8.13
C MET A 29 -27.21 12.23 7.06
N SER A 30 -28.49 12.04 7.44
CA SER A 30 -29.60 11.98 6.48
C SER A 30 -29.85 13.34 5.82
N ASN A 31 -29.86 14.43 6.57
CA ASN A 31 -29.97 15.79 6.04
C ASN A 31 -28.82 16.13 5.07
N THR A 32 -27.61 15.63 5.36
CA THR A 32 -26.48 15.80 4.43
C THR A 32 -26.71 15.09 3.12
N LEU A 33 -27.24 13.86 3.13
CA LEU A 33 -27.59 13.13 1.91
C LEU A 33 -28.76 13.82 1.18
N GLU A 34 -29.80 14.31 1.86
CA GLU A 34 -30.91 15.01 1.21
C GLU A 34 -30.45 16.25 0.45
N ARG A 35 -29.55 17.06 1.05
CA ARG A 35 -28.99 18.27 0.43
C ARG A 35 -27.97 17.96 -0.70
N ARG A 36 -27.47 16.73 -0.76
CA ARG A 36 -26.42 16.33 -1.70
C ARG A 36 -26.86 15.09 -2.51
N PRO A 37 -27.79 15.22 -3.47
CA PRO A 37 -28.28 14.09 -4.27
C PRO A 37 -27.21 13.42 -5.11
N ASP A 38 -26.10 14.10 -5.37
CA ASP A 38 -24.91 13.59 -6.07
C ASP A 38 -24.04 12.66 -5.21
N VAL A 39 -24.29 12.59 -3.90
CA VAL A 39 -23.53 11.77 -2.93
C VAL A 39 -24.32 10.52 -2.58
N GLY A 40 -23.69 9.36 -2.69
CA GLY A 40 -24.32 8.07 -2.38
C GLY A 40 -24.06 7.55 -0.99
N LEU A 41 -22.99 8.04 -0.33
CA LEU A 41 -22.53 7.57 0.96
C LEU A 41 -21.91 8.72 1.76
N VAL A 42 -22.29 8.83 3.03
CA VAL A 42 -21.66 9.74 4.01
C VAL A 42 -21.15 8.96 5.21
N PHE A 43 -20.10 9.45 5.82
CA PHE A 43 -19.52 8.89 7.03
C PHE A 43 -18.94 10.01 7.93
N PRO A 44 -19.02 9.87 9.27
CA PRO A 44 -18.55 10.88 10.20
C PRO A 44 -17.07 10.68 10.57
N ASP A 45 -16.51 11.63 11.28
CA ASP A 45 -15.42 11.41 12.21
C ASP A 45 -15.97 10.63 13.43
N TYR A 46 -15.10 10.09 14.30
CA TYR A 46 -15.57 9.30 15.43
C TYR A 46 -14.64 9.37 16.63
N PHE A 47 -15.21 9.06 17.79
CA PHE A 47 -14.44 8.84 19.01
C PHE A 47 -14.09 7.37 19.15
N GLU A 48 -12.84 7.11 19.50
CA GLU A 48 -12.45 5.82 20.06
C GLU A 48 -12.70 5.84 21.57
N VAL A 49 -13.27 4.76 22.08
CA VAL A 49 -13.58 4.61 23.51
C VAL A 49 -13.04 3.28 24.03
N ASP A 50 -12.71 3.23 25.31
CA ASP A 50 -12.28 2.03 25.98
C ASP A 50 -13.47 1.08 26.30
N ARG A 51 -13.20 -0.02 27.00
CA ARG A 51 -14.24 -0.99 27.41
C ARG A 51 -15.31 -0.36 28.31
N THR A 52 -14.98 0.68 29.07
CA THR A 52 -15.90 1.37 29.98
C THR A 52 -16.71 2.45 29.27
N GLY A 53 -16.39 2.79 28.04
CA GLY A 53 -17.00 3.87 27.27
C GLY A 53 -16.29 5.22 27.47
N LYS A 54 -15.16 5.26 28.17
CA LYS A 54 -14.37 6.47 28.33
C LYS A 54 -13.67 6.82 27.00
N MET A 55 -13.78 8.07 26.60
CA MET A 55 -13.15 8.59 25.38
C MET A 55 -11.62 8.52 25.47
N ILE A 56 -11.01 7.92 24.44
CA ILE A 56 -9.57 7.73 24.32
C ILE A 56 -9.00 8.71 23.29
N ASN A 57 -9.64 8.78 22.11
CA ASN A 57 -9.12 9.51 20.97
C ASN A 57 -10.25 10.05 20.08
N LEU A 58 -9.96 11.13 19.35
CA LEU A 58 -10.81 11.64 18.29
C LEU A 58 -10.17 11.32 16.93
N VAL A 59 -10.78 10.43 16.17
CA VAL A 59 -10.33 10.07 14.83
C VAL A 59 -11.00 10.95 13.79
N ARG A 60 -10.22 11.87 13.24
CA ARG A 60 -10.63 12.67 12.09
C ARG A 60 -10.28 11.92 10.82
N ARG A 61 -11.29 11.70 9.96
CA ARG A 61 -11.10 10.90 8.75
C ARG A 61 -10.52 11.72 7.59
N HIS A 62 -11.34 12.42 6.87
CA HIS A 62 -10.92 13.03 5.61
C HIS A 62 -11.28 14.51 5.59
N ASN A 63 -10.33 15.35 5.31
CA ASN A 63 -10.64 16.70 4.88
C ASN A 63 -10.84 16.72 3.37
N PHE A 64 -12.09 16.61 2.90
CA PHE A 64 -12.41 16.53 1.46
C PHE A 64 -11.98 17.75 0.64
N LYS A 65 -11.68 18.89 1.26
CA LYS A 65 -11.03 20.02 0.57
C LYS A 65 -9.58 19.70 0.16
N LYS A 66 -8.92 18.76 0.86
CA LYS A 66 -7.52 18.38 0.65
C LYS A 66 -7.34 16.95 0.11
N VAL A 67 -8.33 16.08 0.26
CA VAL A 67 -8.23 14.66 -0.15
C VAL A 67 -8.19 14.53 -1.66
N LYS A 68 -7.14 13.89 -2.16
CA LYS A 68 -6.95 13.57 -3.58
C LYS A 68 -6.96 12.07 -3.86
N LEU A 69 -7.03 11.24 -2.83
CA LEU A 69 -6.90 9.79 -2.91
C LEU A 69 -7.84 9.12 -1.91
N TYR A 70 -8.70 8.22 -2.39
CA TYR A 70 -9.67 7.47 -1.58
C TYR A 70 -9.16 6.06 -1.21
N ASP A 71 -7.89 5.92 -0.90
CA ASP A 71 -7.24 4.66 -0.56
C ASP A 71 -7.52 4.18 0.89
N GLN A 72 -8.01 5.07 1.74
CA GLN A 72 -8.45 4.74 3.09
C GLN A 72 -9.98 4.59 3.13
N PRO A 73 -10.51 3.42 3.54
CA PRO A 73 -11.94 3.21 3.62
C PRO A 73 -12.56 4.00 4.77
N ALA A 74 -13.85 4.36 4.65
CA ALA A 74 -14.66 4.74 5.79
C ALA A 74 -14.71 3.58 6.81
N HIS A 75 -14.97 3.89 8.08
CA HIS A 75 -15.25 2.85 9.06
C HIS A 75 -16.49 2.06 8.63
N GLY A 76 -16.46 0.73 8.74
CA GLY A 76 -17.56 -0.12 8.30
C GLY A 76 -18.87 0.13 9.06
N ALA A 77 -18.77 0.40 10.36
CA ALA A 77 -19.86 0.91 11.15
C ALA A 77 -20.06 2.43 10.94
N CYS A 78 -21.23 2.94 11.24
CA CYS A 78 -21.59 4.36 11.11
C CYS A 78 -21.39 4.98 9.70
N THR A 79 -21.57 4.20 8.65
CA THR A 79 -21.61 4.70 7.27
C THR A 79 -23.06 4.70 6.80
N LEU A 80 -23.63 5.89 6.50
CA LEU A 80 -24.99 6.01 5.99
C LEU A 80 -24.97 6.00 4.45
N ILE A 81 -25.69 5.05 3.86
CA ILE A 81 -25.65 4.76 2.43
C ILE A 81 -27.05 4.87 1.84
N ARG A 82 -27.20 5.47 0.65
CA ARG A 82 -28.46 5.38 -0.10
C ARG A 82 -28.73 3.91 -0.43
N LYS A 83 -29.90 3.40 -0.03
CA LYS A 83 -30.26 2.01 -0.26
C LYS A 83 -30.16 1.63 -1.75
N GLU A 84 -30.67 2.46 -2.64
CA GLU A 84 -30.58 2.24 -4.10
C GLU A 84 -29.12 2.11 -4.61
N CYS A 85 -28.18 2.89 -4.06
CA CYS A 85 -26.78 2.80 -4.43
C CYS A 85 -26.14 1.50 -3.94
N LEU A 86 -26.48 1.07 -2.72
CA LEU A 86 -26.02 -0.17 -2.13
C LEU A 86 -26.54 -1.38 -2.90
N GLU A 87 -27.81 -1.39 -3.28
CA GLU A 87 -28.43 -2.43 -4.10
C GLU A 87 -27.81 -2.51 -5.50
N LYS A 88 -27.62 -1.38 -6.17
CA LYS A 88 -26.99 -1.31 -7.51
C LYS A 88 -25.54 -1.82 -7.54
N ILE A 89 -24.82 -1.82 -6.42
CA ILE A 89 -23.48 -2.44 -6.34
C ILE A 89 -23.54 -3.90 -5.87
N GLY A 90 -24.72 -4.43 -5.57
CA GLY A 90 -24.95 -5.82 -5.15
C GLY A 90 -24.79 -6.08 -3.66
N GLY A 91 -24.91 -5.04 -2.81
CA GLY A 91 -24.84 -5.17 -1.36
C GLY A 91 -23.44 -5.54 -0.83
N TYR A 92 -23.43 -6.18 0.33
CA TYR A 92 -22.20 -6.70 0.96
C TYR A 92 -21.78 -8.02 0.33
N SER A 93 -20.46 -8.22 0.19
CA SER A 93 -19.92 -9.43 -0.42
C SER A 93 -20.02 -10.63 0.53
N GLU A 94 -20.56 -11.71 0.05
CA GLU A 94 -20.57 -13.02 0.75
C GLU A 94 -19.33 -13.86 0.39
N LYS A 95 -18.50 -13.37 -0.54
CA LYS A 95 -17.27 -14.04 -0.98
C LYS A 95 -16.13 -13.91 0.04
N TYR A 96 -16.14 -12.84 0.84
CA TYR A 96 -15.06 -12.52 1.75
C TYR A 96 -15.58 -12.63 3.20
N ASP A 97 -15.01 -13.52 3.98
CA ASP A 97 -15.29 -13.73 5.41
C ASP A 97 -14.79 -12.58 6.31
N ARG A 98 -13.97 -11.71 5.74
CA ARG A 98 -13.42 -10.49 6.35
C ARG A 98 -13.16 -9.44 5.29
N GLN A 99 -13.00 -8.18 5.70
CA GLN A 99 -12.79 -7.05 4.78
C GLN A 99 -13.98 -6.78 3.82
N ASP A 100 -15.18 -7.17 4.20
CA ASP A 100 -16.43 -6.87 3.50
C ASP A 100 -16.65 -5.35 3.36
N GLY A 101 -16.36 -4.57 4.40
CA GLY A 101 -16.39 -3.11 4.37
C GLY A 101 -15.37 -2.52 3.38
N TYR A 102 -14.15 -3.10 3.31
CA TYR A 102 -13.15 -2.67 2.32
C TYR A 102 -13.61 -3.00 0.89
N TYR A 103 -14.20 -4.16 0.67
CA TYR A 103 -14.77 -4.53 -0.63
C TYR A 103 -15.89 -3.57 -1.06
N LEU A 104 -16.81 -3.27 -0.13
CA LEU A 104 -17.89 -2.31 -0.36
C LEU A 104 -17.32 -0.95 -0.75
N TRP A 105 -16.35 -0.42 0.02
CA TRP A 105 -15.68 0.84 -0.26
C TRP A 105 -15.08 0.88 -1.68
N ILE A 106 -14.30 -0.15 -2.04
CA ILE A 106 -13.65 -0.23 -3.35
C ILE A 106 -14.66 -0.23 -4.51
N LYS A 107 -15.78 -0.91 -4.36
CA LYS A 107 -16.86 -0.87 -5.36
C LYS A 107 -17.58 0.47 -5.39
N PHE A 108 -17.82 1.04 -4.23
CA PHE A 108 -18.62 2.25 -4.08
C PHE A 108 -17.93 3.47 -4.69
N ILE A 109 -16.66 3.72 -4.37
CA ILE A 109 -15.88 4.87 -4.86
C ILE A 109 -15.64 4.85 -6.39
N GLN A 110 -15.87 3.73 -7.05
CA GLN A 110 -15.79 3.65 -8.52
C GLN A 110 -17.05 4.21 -9.22
N ARG A 111 -18.18 4.23 -8.53
CA ARG A 111 -19.49 4.54 -9.13
C ARG A 111 -20.13 5.79 -8.54
N TYR A 112 -19.91 6.04 -7.26
CA TYR A 112 -20.60 7.08 -6.51
C TYR A 112 -19.64 7.98 -5.78
N LYS A 113 -20.07 9.23 -5.56
CA LYS A 113 -19.36 10.15 -4.67
C LYS A 113 -19.62 9.76 -3.22
N VAL A 114 -18.60 9.98 -2.41
CA VAL A 114 -18.63 9.79 -0.96
C VAL A 114 -18.27 11.10 -0.28
N LEU A 115 -18.77 11.32 0.94
CA LEU A 115 -18.53 12.54 1.68
C LEU A 115 -18.27 12.22 3.15
N ASN A 116 -17.24 12.83 3.73
CA ASN A 116 -17.02 12.83 5.16
C ASN A 116 -17.75 14.02 5.80
N ILE A 117 -18.44 13.75 6.87
CA ILE A 117 -18.98 14.77 7.78
C ILE A 117 -17.94 14.95 8.88
N ASN A 118 -17.24 16.09 8.89
CA ASN A 118 -16.17 16.38 9.84
C ASN A 118 -16.72 16.70 11.25
N LEU A 119 -17.65 15.87 11.72
CA LEU A 119 -18.22 15.86 13.06
C LEU A 119 -18.08 14.45 13.63
N PRO A 120 -17.70 14.29 14.89
CA PRO A 120 -17.59 12.99 15.54
C PRO A 120 -18.99 12.53 16.02
N LEU A 121 -19.67 11.78 15.14
CA LEU A 121 -21.05 11.32 15.36
C LEU A 121 -21.15 9.84 15.73
N PHE A 122 -20.03 9.20 16.05
CA PHE A 122 -19.95 7.77 16.29
C PHE A 122 -18.90 7.47 17.37
N PHE A 123 -19.19 6.49 18.21
CA PHE A 123 -18.30 6.02 19.27
C PHE A 123 -17.92 4.56 18.99
N TYR A 124 -16.65 4.36 18.68
CA TYR A 124 -16.06 3.07 18.38
C TYR A 124 -15.37 2.47 19.60
N ARG A 125 -15.83 1.30 20.05
CA ARG A 125 -15.25 0.61 21.21
C ARG A 125 -14.05 -0.23 20.82
N LYS A 126 -12.91 0.04 21.46
CA LYS A 126 -11.70 -0.77 21.30
C LYS A 126 -11.62 -1.87 22.36
N HIS A 127 -11.47 -3.12 21.91
CA HIS A 127 -11.20 -4.27 22.78
C HIS A 127 -10.22 -5.25 22.14
N GLY A 128 -9.49 -6.04 22.97
CA GLY A 128 -8.36 -6.90 22.52
C GLY A 128 -8.72 -8.12 21.68
N ASN A 129 -10.01 -8.42 21.44
CA ASN A 129 -10.50 -9.61 20.73
C ASN A 129 -10.96 -9.32 19.29
N SER A 130 -10.46 -8.25 18.65
CA SER A 130 -10.89 -7.91 17.30
C SER A 130 -10.40 -8.93 16.25
N LEU A 131 -11.23 -9.16 15.22
CA LEU A 131 -10.99 -10.08 14.09
C LEU A 131 -9.74 -9.73 13.23
N SER A 132 -9.00 -8.69 13.59
CA SER A 132 -7.89 -8.12 12.84
C SER A 132 -6.51 -8.74 13.13
N ASN A 133 -6.43 -9.89 13.79
CA ASN A 133 -5.15 -10.43 14.29
C ASN A 133 -4.26 -11.11 13.24
N ASN A 134 -4.70 -11.28 11.98
CA ASN A 134 -3.87 -11.86 10.92
C ASN A 134 -3.61 -10.87 9.78
N GLU A 135 -2.55 -10.07 9.94
CA GLU A 135 -2.16 -9.01 9.00
C GLU A 135 -1.95 -9.57 7.58
N GLU A 136 -1.23 -10.66 7.42
CA GLU A 136 -0.94 -11.24 6.10
C GLU A 136 -2.21 -11.62 5.35
N LYS A 137 -3.18 -12.23 6.03
CA LYS A 137 -4.45 -12.62 5.43
C LYS A 137 -5.32 -11.40 5.07
N ILE A 138 -5.29 -10.36 5.90
CA ILE A 138 -5.96 -9.09 5.61
C ILE A 138 -5.38 -8.44 4.36
N LEU A 139 -4.05 -8.30 4.29
CA LEU A 139 -3.36 -7.64 3.18
C LEU A 139 -3.54 -8.40 1.87
N SER A 140 -3.45 -9.74 1.89
CA SER A 140 -3.70 -10.57 0.72
C SER A 140 -5.16 -10.46 0.23
N THR A 141 -6.13 -10.43 1.14
CA THR A 141 -7.54 -10.22 0.81
C THR A 141 -7.77 -8.86 0.16
N ARG A 142 -7.18 -7.77 0.71
CA ARG A 142 -7.25 -6.43 0.11
C ARG A 142 -6.65 -6.39 -1.30
N SER A 143 -5.50 -7.03 -1.51
CA SER A 143 -4.87 -7.13 -2.83
C SER A 143 -5.78 -7.84 -3.85
N ASN A 144 -6.40 -8.96 -3.46
CA ASN A 144 -7.36 -9.69 -4.29
C ASN A 144 -8.61 -8.86 -4.62
N ILE A 145 -9.10 -8.08 -3.65
CA ILE A 145 -10.24 -7.17 -3.87
C ILE A 145 -9.89 -6.12 -4.92
N ILE A 146 -8.73 -5.47 -4.82
CA ILE A 146 -8.26 -4.50 -5.83
C ILE A 146 -8.15 -5.17 -7.19
N GLN A 147 -7.49 -6.33 -7.28
CA GLN A 147 -7.30 -7.04 -8.54
C GLN A 147 -8.63 -7.40 -9.22
N SER A 148 -9.61 -7.90 -8.46
CA SER A 148 -10.92 -8.29 -9.00
C SER A 148 -11.76 -7.11 -9.50
N ASN A 149 -11.45 -5.89 -9.06
CA ASN A 149 -12.16 -4.67 -9.44
C ASN A 149 -11.41 -3.83 -10.49
N LEU A 150 -10.30 -4.32 -11.05
CA LEU A 150 -9.59 -3.65 -12.12
C LEU A 150 -10.30 -3.79 -13.47
N SER A 151 -10.22 -2.74 -14.29
CA SER A 151 -10.70 -2.81 -15.68
C SER A 151 -9.84 -3.76 -16.53
N LYS A 152 -10.42 -4.36 -17.59
CA LYS A 152 -9.67 -5.18 -18.55
C LYS A 152 -8.45 -4.44 -19.15
N LYS A 153 -8.55 -3.12 -19.34
CA LYS A 153 -7.47 -2.26 -19.84
C LYS A 153 -6.31 -2.17 -18.84
N SER A 154 -6.61 -2.04 -17.54
CA SER A 154 -5.60 -2.00 -16.48
C SER A 154 -4.85 -3.32 -16.35
N LEU A 155 -5.54 -4.45 -16.47
CA LEU A 155 -4.92 -5.78 -16.43
C LEU A 155 -3.92 -6.06 -17.56
N LYS A 156 -3.98 -5.30 -18.67
CA LYS A 156 -3.05 -5.43 -19.80
C LYS A 156 -1.76 -4.62 -19.63
N LYS A 157 -1.69 -3.72 -18.67
CA LYS A 157 -0.52 -2.89 -18.42
C LYS A 157 0.59 -3.67 -17.73
N ARG A 158 1.84 -3.27 -17.99
CA ARG A 158 3.04 -3.98 -17.54
C ARG A 158 4.07 -3.02 -16.95
N ALA A 159 4.83 -3.51 -16.00
CA ALA A 159 5.93 -2.79 -15.39
C ALA A 159 7.29 -3.32 -15.85
N LEU A 160 8.23 -2.41 -16.02
CA LEU A 160 9.65 -2.70 -16.12
C LEU A 160 10.23 -2.75 -14.71
N ALA A 161 10.65 -3.91 -14.24
CA ALA A 161 11.38 -4.02 -12.97
C ALA A 161 12.84 -3.58 -13.18
N ILE A 162 13.32 -2.65 -12.37
CA ILE A 162 14.71 -2.22 -12.37
C ILE A 162 15.31 -2.52 -11.00
N LEU A 163 16.37 -3.32 -11.01
CA LEU A 163 17.12 -3.73 -9.83
C LEU A 163 18.52 -3.11 -9.87
N PRO A 164 18.72 -1.94 -9.22
CA PRO A 164 20.04 -1.32 -9.15
C PRO A 164 20.90 -2.00 -8.09
N ILE A 165 22.12 -2.40 -8.49
CA ILE A 165 23.13 -3.01 -7.61
C ILE A 165 24.39 -2.17 -7.69
N ARG A 166 24.95 -1.74 -6.56
CA ARG A 166 26.15 -0.87 -6.53
C ARG A 166 27.44 -1.59 -6.96
N GLY A 167 27.51 -2.88 -6.75
CA GLY A 167 28.72 -3.67 -6.98
C GLY A 167 29.64 -3.73 -5.77
N LEU A 168 30.53 -4.75 -5.73
CA LEU A 168 31.40 -5.03 -4.61
C LEU A 168 32.54 -4.02 -4.46
N LYS A 169 33.01 -3.42 -5.57
CA LYS A 169 34.04 -2.37 -5.53
C LYS A 169 33.56 -1.12 -4.79
N ILE A 170 32.30 -0.72 -4.98
CA ILE A 170 31.70 0.49 -4.37
C ILE A 170 31.16 0.18 -2.97
N ASN A 171 30.70 -1.03 -2.74
CA ASN A 171 30.18 -1.50 -1.47
C ASN A 171 30.73 -2.89 -1.13
N PRO A 172 31.97 -2.98 -0.61
CA PRO A 172 32.61 -4.26 -0.29
C PRO A 172 31.82 -5.11 0.71
N GLY A 173 31.09 -4.46 1.65
CA GLY A 173 30.20 -5.14 2.62
C GLY A 173 28.85 -5.56 2.05
N SER A 174 28.67 -5.56 0.73
CA SER A 174 27.39 -5.91 0.11
C SER A 174 27.07 -7.39 0.26
N TYR A 175 25.86 -7.68 0.74
CA TYR A 175 25.32 -9.05 0.84
C TYR A 175 24.79 -9.61 -0.48
N VAL A 176 24.97 -8.94 -1.60
CA VAL A 176 24.31 -9.26 -2.88
C VAL A 176 24.48 -10.73 -3.30
N LEU A 177 25.68 -11.29 -3.17
CA LEU A 177 26.01 -12.69 -3.49
C LEU A 177 26.13 -13.60 -2.25
N LYS A 178 26.08 -13.05 -1.03
CA LYS A 178 26.08 -13.84 0.22
C LYS A 178 24.86 -14.77 0.21
N LYS A 179 25.06 -16.02 0.60
CA LYS A 179 24.00 -17.05 0.56
C LYS A 179 23.11 -16.98 1.79
N LEU A 180 21.86 -16.64 1.59
CA LEU A 180 20.78 -16.77 2.57
C LEU A 180 20.07 -18.11 2.35
N LYS A 181 20.12 -19.01 3.34
CA LYS A 181 19.55 -20.37 3.21
C LYS A 181 20.03 -21.08 1.93
N GLY A 182 21.33 -21.06 1.68
CA GLY A 182 21.96 -21.72 0.51
C GLY A 182 21.83 -20.99 -0.83
N LYS A 183 21.05 -19.90 -0.92
CA LYS A 183 20.76 -19.16 -2.15
C LYS A 183 21.28 -17.73 -2.08
N PRO A 184 22.07 -17.22 -3.06
CA PRO A 184 22.51 -15.83 -3.12
C PRO A 184 21.36 -14.85 -2.95
N LEU A 185 21.55 -13.79 -2.14
CA LEU A 185 20.50 -12.87 -1.73
C LEU A 185 19.74 -12.26 -2.91
N VAL A 186 20.47 -11.81 -3.93
CA VAL A 186 19.87 -11.18 -5.12
C VAL A 186 18.93 -12.10 -5.89
N LEU A 187 19.10 -13.42 -5.78
CA LEU A 187 18.26 -14.36 -6.52
C LEU A 187 16.84 -14.48 -5.93
N TRP A 188 16.66 -14.15 -4.67
CA TRP A 188 15.34 -14.19 -4.02
C TRP A 188 14.37 -13.22 -4.71
N ILE A 189 14.78 -11.96 -4.85
CA ILE A 189 13.93 -10.94 -5.48
C ILE A 189 13.74 -11.18 -6.98
N ILE A 190 14.79 -11.65 -7.69
CA ILE A 190 14.69 -11.95 -9.13
C ILE A 190 13.69 -13.08 -9.37
N ASP A 191 13.70 -14.13 -8.54
CA ASP A 191 12.76 -15.25 -8.69
C ASP A 191 11.30 -14.82 -8.40
N SER A 192 11.09 -13.92 -7.43
CA SER A 192 9.76 -13.32 -7.17
C SER A 192 9.30 -12.47 -8.36
N LEU A 193 10.20 -11.68 -8.95
CA LEU A 193 9.93 -10.89 -10.15
C LEU A 193 9.57 -11.73 -11.37
N ILE A 194 10.25 -12.86 -11.57
CA ILE A 194 9.98 -13.78 -12.69
C ILE A 194 8.59 -14.43 -12.55
N LYS A 195 8.13 -14.67 -11.31
CA LYS A 195 6.81 -15.26 -11.02
C LYS A 195 5.67 -14.22 -11.10
N ALA A 196 5.97 -12.95 -11.00
CA ALA A 196 4.96 -11.89 -11.03
C ALA A 196 4.35 -11.75 -12.44
N LYS A 197 3.01 -11.61 -12.49
CA LYS A 197 2.24 -11.58 -13.76
C LYS A 197 2.32 -10.24 -14.48
N ASN A 198 2.52 -9.15 -13.73
CA ASN A 198 2.49 -7.79 -14.25
C ASN A 198 3.88 -7.22 -14.61
N ILE A 199 4.93 -8.03 -14.56
CA ILE A 199 6.28 -7.63 -14.99
C ILE A 199 6.48 -7.96 -16.47
N SER A 200 6.87 -6.96 -17.28
CA SER A 200 7.20 -7.16 -18.70
C SER A 200 8.64 -7.65 -18.89
N LYS A 201 9.56 -7.10 -18.11
CA LYS A 201 10.99 -7.45 -18.14
C LYS A 201 11.69 -6.99 -16.86
N ILE A 202 12.77 -7.64 -16.53
CA ILE A 202 13.65 -7.29 -15.41
C ILE A 202 14.95 -6.74 -15.99
N VAL A 203 15.37 -5.56 -15.59
CA VAL A 203 16.68 -4.98 -15.87
C VAL A 203 17.48 -4.94 -14.56
N VAL A 204 18.57 -5.69 -14.54
CA VAL A 204 19.57 -5.57 -13.48
C VAL A 204 20.63 -4.60 -13.95
N THR A 205 20.87 -3.53 -13.19
CA THR A 205 21.86 -2.51 -13.55
C THR A 205 22.93 -2.39 -12.47
N SER A 206 24.19 -2.52 -12.88
CA SER A 206 25.35 -2.49 -11.99
C SER A 206 26.58 -1.97 -12.72
N PRO A 207 27.54 -1.31 -12.03
CA PRO A 207 28.88 -1.10 -12.57
C PRO A 207 29.74 -2.39 -12.52
N ASP A 208 29.34 -3.40 -11.72
CA ASP A 208 30.09 -4.64 -11.48
C ASP A 208 29.73 -5.70 -12.54
N GLU A 209 30.68 -5.97 -13.44
CA GLU A 209 30.50 -6.93 -14.51
C GLU A 209 30.43 -8.37 -14.02
N ASN A 210 31.08 -8.72 -12.93
CA ASN A 210 31.07 -10.07 -12.37
C ASN A 210 29.65 -10.43 -11.90
N ILE A 211 28.98 -9.51 -11.22
CA ILE A 211 27.59 -9.67 -10.80
C ILE A 211 26.67 -9.78 -12.03
N LEU A 212 26.86 -8.91 -13.03
CA LEU A 212 26.04 -8.95 -14.24
C LEU A 212 26.22 -10.23 -15.03
N SER A 213 27.47 -10.70 -15.21
CA SER A 213 27.80 -11.93 -15.91
C SER A 213 27.25 -13.17 -15.18
N TYR A 214 27.40 -13.21 -13.85
CA TYR A 214 26.81 -14.26 -13.02
C TYR A 214 25.30 -14.36 -13.21
N LEU A 215 24.59 -13.24 -13.13
CA LEU A 215 23.14 -13.19 -13.25
C LEU A 215 22.68 -13.50 -14.69
N LYS A 216 23.41 -13.02 -15.71
CA LYS A 216 23.14 -13.31 -17.12
C LYS A 216 23.28 -14.80 -17.42
N LYS A 217 24.35 -15.45 -16.90
CA LYS A 217 24.56 -16.91 -17.05
C LYS A 217 23.40 -17.68 -16.44
N LYS A 218 22.93 -17.26 -15.24
CA LYS A 218 21.88 -17.97 -14.49
C LYS A 218 20.48 -17.80 -15.09
N TYR A 219 20.11 -16.59 -15.47
CA TYR A 219 18.73 -16.26 -15.89
C TYR A 219 18.55 -16.09 -17.40
N LYS A 220 19.65 -16.08 -18.17
CA LYS A 220 19.64 -16.00 -19.63
C LYS A 220 18.72 -14.86 -20.14
N SER A 221 17.78 -15.19 -21.01
CA SER A 221 16.83 -14.24 -21.61
C SER A 221 15.76 -13.70 -20.65
N LYS A 222 15.58 -14.28 -19.44
CA LYS A 222 14.58 -13.82 -18.47
C LYS A 222 14.87 -12.41 -17.94
N ILE A 223 16.15 -12.03 -17.88
CA ILE A 223 16.58 -10.70 -17.44
C ILE A 223 17.38 -10.00 -18.54
N LEU A 224 17.49 -8.66 -18.41
CA LEU A 224 18.47 -7.85 -19.13
C LEU A 224 19.50 -7.34 -18.14
N THR A 225 20.77 -7.42 -18.50
CA THR A 225 21.88 -6.86 -17.71
C THR A 225 22.35 -5.56 -18.36
N HIS A 226 22.46 -4.50 -17.57
CA HIS A 226 22.84 -3.17 -18.01
C HIS A 226 24.06 -2.70 -17.20
N LYS A 227 25.22 -2.56 -17.87
CA LYS A 227 26.38 -1.94 -17.24
C LYS A 227 26.15 -0.45 -17.15
N ARG A 228 26.32 0.12 -15.97
CA ARG A 228 26.24 1.56 -15.73
C ARG A 228 27.60 2.12 -15.30
N ASP A 229 27.77 3.43 -15.43
CA ASP A 229 28.95 4.15 -14.95
C ASP A 229 29.09 3.98 -13.43
N GLU A 230 30.32 3.80 -12.94
CA GLU A 230 30.68 3.69 -11.52
C GLU A 230 30.25 4.93 -10.74
N LYS A 231 30.35 6.12 -11.33
CA LYS A 231 29.92 7.41 -10.74
C LYS A 231 28.46 7.38 -10.28
N LEU A 232 27.61 6.63 -10.99
CA LEU A 232 26.18 6.47 -10.60
C LEU A 232 25.96 5.41 -9.51
N GLY A 233 27.02 4.77 -9.03
CA GLY A 233 26.98 3.80 -7.96
C GLY A 233 27.22 4.38 -6.56
N GLY A 234 27.63 5.63 -6.43
CA GLY A 234 27.98 6.28 -5.15
C GLY A 234 26.84 6.26 -4.13
N ILE A 235 27.21 6.39 -2.84
CA ILE A 235 26.26 6.28 -1.70
C ILE A 235 25.24 7.41 -1.71
N ASN A 236 25.65 8.64 -2.07
CA ASN A 236 24.82 9.84 -2.08
C ASN A 236 24.32 10.24 -3.49
N ILE A 237 24.30 9.27 -4.43
CA ILE A 237 23.81 9.53 -5.79
C ILE A 237 22.34 9.10 -5.87
N GLU A 238 21.49 10.01 -6.31
CA GLU A 238 20.08 9.74 -6.56
C GLU A 238 19.91 8.66 -7.65
N LEU A 239 18.97 7.74 -7.41
CA LEU A 239 18.71 6.65 -8.34
C LEU A 239 17.97 7.07 -9.62
N ASP A 240 17.40 8.25 -9.68
CA ASP A 240 16.54 8.69 -10.80
C ASP A 240 17.28 8.67 -12.14
N GLN A 241 18.56 9.08 -12.18
CA GLN A 241 19.39 8.99 -13.37
C GLN A 241 19.64 7.52 -13.77
N THR A 242 19.93 6.65 -12.80
CA THR A 242 20.07 5.20 -13.04
C THR A 242 18.81 4.58 -13.62
N LEU A 243 17.65 4.93 -13.06
CA LEU A 243 16.35 4.43 -13.53
C LEU A 243 16.05 4.92 -14.96
N LYS A 244 16.39 6.19 -15.26
CA LYS A 244 16.26 6.78 -16.60
C LYS A 244 17.09 6.02 -17.63
N LEU A 245 18.38 5.79 -17.35
CA LEU A 245 19.28 5.07 -18.28
C LEU A 245 18.84 3.62 -18.46
N ALA A 246 18.51 2.90 -17.39
CA ALA A 246 18.00 1.54 -17.47
C ALA A 246 16.68 1.45 -18.27
N SER A 247 15.81 2.45 -18.15
CA SER A 247 14.56 2.51 -18.92
C SER A 247 14.80 2.78 -20.41
N ILE A 248 15.79 3.62 -20.76
CA ILE A 248 16.21 3.86 -22.14
C ILE A 248 16.82 2.58 -22.73
N PHE A 249 17.68 1.90 -21.97
CA PHE A 249 18.26 0.61 -22.37
C PHE A 249 17.18 -0.43 -22.65
N ALA A 250 16.16 -0.55 -21.78
CA ALA A 250 15.05 -1.45 -22.02
C ALA A 250 14.26 -1.11 -23.31
N LYS A 251 14.03 0.18 -23.58
CA LYS A 251 13.38 0.62 -24.83
C LYS A 251 14.20 0.27 -26.07
N LYS A 252 15.53 0.46 -26.04
CA LYS A 252 16.44 0.04 -27.12
C LYS A 252 16.35 -1.47 -27.39
N ASN A 253 16.11 -2.26 -26.35
CA ASN A 253 15.82 -3.71 -26.45
C ASN A 253 14.35 -4.03 -26.77
N ARG A 254 13.57 -3.08 -27.29
CA ARG A 254 12.17 -3.23 -27.73
C ARG A 254 11.19 -3.66 -26.62
N ILE A 255 11.52 -3.43 -25.35
CA ILE A 255 10.63 -3.75 -24.21
C ILE A 255 9.56 -2.67 -24.07
N LYS A 256 8.29 -3.09 -24.12
CA LYS A 256 7.12 -2.22 -23.86
C LYS A 256 6.75 -2.27 -22.39
N PHE A 257 6.53 -1.09 -21.77
CA PHE A 257 6.10 -0.96 -20.38
C PHE A 257 5.37 0.36 -20.16
N ASP A 258 4.51 0.39 -19.15
CA ASP A 258 3.72 1.56 -18.72
C ASP A 258 4.22 2.13 -17.40
N TYR A 259 4.79 1.25 -16.56
CA TYR A 259 5.30 1.57 -15.23
C TYR A 259 6.76 1.18 -15.11
N ILE A 260 7.46 1.83 -14.18
CA ILE A 260 8.79 1.47 -13.73
C ILE A 260 8.67 1.03 -12.28
N PHE A 261 9.14 -0.17 -11.97
CA PHE A 261 9.19 -0.70 -10.62
C PHE A 261 10.64 -0.77 -10.16
N GLN A 262 11.02 0.15 -9.30
CA GLN A 262 12.29 0.11 -8.59
C GLN A 262 12.18 -0.88 -7.44
N LEU A 263 13.19 -1.76 -7.30
CA LEU A 263 13.26 -2.74 -6.21
C LEU A 263 14.67 -2.79 -5.63
N SER A 264 14.77 -3.39 -4.46
CA SER A 264 16.03 -3.63 -3.76
C SER A 264 16.26 -5.13 -3.55
N TYR A 265 17.49 -5.61 -3.77
CA TYR A 265 17.86 -6.99 -3.44
C TYR A 265 17.92 -7.25 -1.92
N LYS A 266 17.92 -6.18 -1.13
CA LYS A 266 17.95 -6.24 0.34
C LYS A 266 16.62 -6.69 0.97
N THR A 267 15.57 -6.85 0.17
CA THR A 267 14.23 -7.30 0.61
C THR A 267 13.90 -8.66 -0.02
N PRO A 268 14.52 -9.75 0.46
CA PRO A 268 14.42 -11.05 -0.22
C PRO A 268 13.04 -11.68 -0.14
N PHE A 269 12.22 -11.33 0.84
CA PHE A 269 10.97 -12.03 1.14
C PHE A 269 9.74 -11.44 0.45
N ILE A 270 9.89 -10.41 -0.40
CA ILE A 270 8.78 -9.89 -1.19
C ILE A 270 8.23 -10.98 -2.11
N LYS A 271 6.91 -11.18 -2.04
CA LYS A 271 6.20 -12.18 -2.82
C LYS A 271 5.85 -11.65 -4.22
N SER A 272 5.72 -12.54 -5.19
CA SER A 272 5.23 -12.18 -6.55
C SER A 272 3.84 -11.54 -6.51
N THR A 273 2.99 -11.96 -5.57
CA THR A 273 1.67 -11.37 -5.32
C THR A 273 1.73 -9.93 -4.84
N ASP A 274 2.73 -9.58 -4.00
CA ASP A 274 2.95 -8.20 -3.57
C ASP A 274 3.36 -7.33 -4.77
N ILE A 275 4.28 -7.82 -5.60
CA ILE A 275 4.74 -7.14 -6.82
C ILE A 275 3.54 -6.81 -7.73
N ASP A 276 2.67 -7.77 -7.97
CA ASP A 276 1.44 -7.56 -8.72
C ASP A 276 0.48 -6.59 -8.01
N GLY A 277 0.40 -6.65 -6.69
CA GLY A 277 -0.39 -5.77 -5.85
C GLY A 277 -0.02 -4.29 -5.99
N PHE A 278 1.27 -3.95 -5.99
CA PHE A 278 1.76 -2.59 -6.24
C PHE A 278 1.27 -2.04 -7.58
N ILE A 279 1.39 -2.85 -8.64
CA ILE A 279 1.02 -2.44 -10.00
C ILE A 279 -0.50 -2.30 -10.12
N ASN A 280 -1.25 -3.18 -9.47
CA ASN A 280 -2.71 -3.11 -9.43
C ASN A 280 -3.18 -1.84 -8.70
N LEU A 281 -2.55 -1.49 -7.60
CA LEU A 281 -2.92 -0.35 -6.78
C LEU A 281 -2.65 0.99 -7.49
N ILE A 282 -1.49 1.14 -8.16
CA ILE A 282 -1.18 2.37 -8.91
C ILE A 282 -2.22 2.64 -10.00
N ASP A 283 -2.75 1.59 -10.61
CA ASP A 283 -3.73 1.74 -11.69
C ASP A 283 -5.14 1.92 -11.16
N PHE A 284 -5.51 1.22 -10.10
CA PHE A 284 -6.82 1.31 -9.48
C PHE A 284 -7.10 2.73 -8.96
N PHE A 285 -6.21 3.25 -8.11
CA PHE A 285 -6.35 4.60 -7.55
C PHE A 285 -5.85 5.72 -8.47
N LYS A 286 -5.34 5.38 -9.66
CA LYS A 286 -4.77 6.35 -10.63
C LYS A 286 -3.71 7.24 -10.01
N THR A 287 -2.86 6.66 -9.14
CA THR A 287 -1.78 7.37 -8.47
C THR A 287 -0.62 7.62 -9.43
N ASP A 288 0.28 8.53 -9.07
CA ASP A 288 1.51 8.80 -9.82
C ASP A 288 2.60 7.81 -9.46
N GLN A 289 2.67 7.48 -8.16
CA GLN A 289 3.53 6.45 -7.61
C GLN A 289 2.85 5.68 -6.47
N VAL A 290 3.42 4.53 -6.13
CA VAL A 290 3.08 3.76 -4.92
C VAL A 290 4.38 3.38 -4.23
N LEU A 291 4.45 3.65 -2.93
CA LEU A 291 5.58 3.32 -2.06
C LEU A 291 5.29 2.03 -1.28
N ALA A 292 6.35 1.27 -1.02
CA ALA A 292 6.29 0.18 -0.05
C ALA A 292 6.32 0.73 1.37
N VAL A 293 5.41 0.27 2.21
CA VAL A 293 5.36 0.64 3.61
C VAL A 293 5.04 -0.59 4.46
N ARG A 294 5.37 -0.52 5.74
CA ARG A 294 4.79 -1.38 6.77
C ARG A 294 4.11 -0.53 7.83
N THR A 295 3.13 -1.08 8.50
CA THR A 295 2.53 -0.46 9.68
C THR A 295 3.51 -0.42 10.83
N GLU A 296 3.52 0.69 11.56
CA GLU A 296 4.33 0.86 12.75
C GLU A 296 3.44 1.32 13.91
N PHE A 297 3.54 0.61 15.04
CA PHE A 297 2.76 0.88 16.24
C PHE A 297 3.63 1.34 17.42
N GLU A 298 4.96 1.25 17.26
CA GLU A 298 5.86 1.70 18.30
C GLU A 298 5.87 3.24 18.37
N PRO A 299 6.19 3.81 19.55
CA PRO A 299 6.30 5.26 19.70
C PRO A 299 7.35 5.84 18.77
N ILE A 300 6.97 6.84 18.00
CA ILE A 300 7.88 7.58 17.13
C ILE A 300 7.97 9.02 17.62
N TYR A 301 9.17 9.51 17.81
CA TYR A 301 9.44 10.85 18.28
C TYR A 301 10.28 11.62 17.26
N LYS A 302 10.05 12.92 17.20
CA LYS A 302 10.89 13.86 16.47
C LYS A 302 11.49 14.85 17.46
N HIS A 303 12.79 15.10 17.37
CA HIS A 303 13.41 16.20 18.10
C HIS A 303 13.20 17.52 17.36
N ASP A 304 12.61 18.52 18.00
CA ASP A 304 12.28 19.82 17.39
C ASP A 304 13.20 20.97 17.83
N GLY A 305 14.30 20.64 18.50
CA GLY A 305 15.24 21.61 19.08
C GLY A 305 14.99 21.85 20.58
N ASN A 306 13.77 21.68 21.07
CA ASN A 306 13.39 21.84 22.48
C ASN A 306 13.22 20.51 23.22
N GLY A 307 13.29 19.37 22.49
CA GLY A 307 13.13 18.05 23.06
C GLY A 307 12.39 17.09 22.12
N LEU A 308 12.03 15.92 22.65
CA LEU A 308 11.31 14.90 21.90
C LEU A 308 9.82 15.20 21.85
N LYS A 309 9.29 15.32 20.64
CA LYS A 309 7.85 15.39 20.34
C LYS A 309 7.36 14.08 19.74
N SER A 310 6.29 13.53 20.30
CA SER A 310 5.62 12.36 19.74
C SER A 310 4.99 12.67 18.38
N ILE A 311 5.10 11.71 17.45
CA ILE A 311 4.44 11.75 16.14
C ILE A 311 3.14 10.96 16.18
N ASN A 312 3.08 9.85 16.92
CA ASN A 312 1.96 8.90 16.90
C ASN A 312 1.48 8.45 18.28
N VAL A 313 1.94 9.07 19.34
CA VAL A 313 1.53 8.70 20.70
C VAL A 313 0.53 9.73 21.22
N ASN A 314 -0.75 9.39 21.14
CA ASN A 314 -1.84 10.15 21.76
C ASN A 314 -2.27 9.52 23.08
N SER A 315 -1.82 8.29 23.39
CA SER A 315 -2.11 7.52 24.59
C SER A 315 -0.96 6.58 24.95
N ASN A 316 -0.87 6.21 26.22
CA ASN A 316 0.08 5.23 26.73
C ASN A 316 -0.25 3.79 26.29
N LEU A 317 -1.50 3.52 25.90
CA LEU A 317 -1.93 2.20 25.47
C LEU A 317 -1.58 1.95 24.00
N LYS A 318 -0.92 0.84 23.71
CA LYS A 318 -0.45 0.49 22.36
C LYS A 318 -1.55 0.48 21.31
N LEU A 319 -2.75 0.01 21.66
CA LEU A 319 -3.90 -0.08 20.76
C LEU A 319 -4.54 1.27 20.41
N GLU A 320 -4.20 2.31 21.16
CA GLU A 320 -4.77 3.66 21.04
C GLU A 320 -3.87 4.61 20.27
N ARG A 321 -2.66 4.18 19.92
CA ARG A 321 -1.72 4.99 19.15
C ARG A 321 -2.16 5.13 17.70
N ASP A 322 -1.90 6.29 17.13
CA ASP A 322 -2.11 6.51 15.70
C ASP A 322 -1.25 5.56 14.87
N GLN A 323 -1.87 4.95 13.89
CA GLN A 323 -1.16 4.11 12.93
C GLN A 323 -0.31 4.97 12.01
N VAL A 324 1.00 4.76 12.07
CA VAL A 324 1.95 5.38 11.13
C VAL A 324 2.54 4.32 10.21
N TYR A 325 3.11 4.78 9.10
CA TYR A 325 3.72 3.91 8.11
C TYR A 325 5.22 4.13 8.03
N LYS A 326 5.98 3.06 8.27
CA LYS A 326 7.43 3.07 8.01
C LYS A 326 7.67 2.73 6.53
N GLY A 327 8.32 3.64 5.80
CA GLY A 327 8.73 3.41 4.42
C GLY A 327 9.76 2.28 4.30
N ILE A 328 9.61 1.44 3.28
CA ILE A 328 10.60 0.43 2.91
C ILE A 328 11.44 0.99 1.77
N ASP A 329 12.67 1.37 2.10
CA ASP A 329 13.55 2.04 1.17
C ASP A 329 13.88 1.19 -0.06
N GLY A 330 14.01 1.88 -1.21
CA GLY A 330 14.36 1.26 -2.49
C GLY A 330 13.23 0.52 -3.19
N ILE A 331 11.98 0.54 -2.68
CA ILE A 331 10.84 -0.13 -3.30
C ILE A 331 9.73 0.85 -3.61
N ARG A 332 9.55 1.14 -4.89
CA ARG A 332 8.48 1.98 -5.39
C ARG A 332 8.13 1.68 -6.84
N VAL A 333 6.87 1.81 -7.19
CA VAL A 333 6.41 1.77 -8.58
C VAL A 333 5.86 3.15 -8.97
N PHE A 334 6.14 3.57 -10.20
CA PHE A 334 5.66 4.84 -10.73
C PHE A 334 5.39 4.78 -12.23
N ARG A 335 4.59 5.71 -12.72
CA ARG A 335 4.30 5.79 -14.16
C ARG A 335 5.55 6.24 -14.92
N LYS A 336 5.84 5.60 -16.05
CA LYS A 336 7.04 5.88 -16.88
C LYS A 336 7.27 7.38 -17.19
N LYS A 337 6.20 8.18 -17.27
CA LYS A 337 6.29 9.62 -17.57
C LYS A 337 7.09 10.42 -16.54
N PHE A 338 7.16 9.96 -15.29
CA PHE A 338 7.87 10.67 -14.22
C PHE A 338 9.39 10.52 -14.32
N VAL A 339 9.88 9.41 -14.88
CA VAL A 339 11.32 9.22 -15.16
C VAL A 339 11.74 9.89 -16.47
N SER A 340 10.88 9.82 -17.51
CA SER A 340 11.25 10.33 -18.83
C SER A 340 11.14 11.85 -18.97
N LYS A 341 10.32 12.53 -18.15
CA LYS A 341 9.95 13.95 -18.30
C LYS A 341 10.22 14.80 -17.06
N ASN A 342 10.89 14.27 -16.04
CA ASN A 342 11.13 14.94 -14.74
C ASN A 342 9.88 15.64 -14.16
N LYS A 343 8.72 15.00 -14.31
CA LYS A 343 7.46 15.56 -13.81
C LYS A 343 7.36 15.40 -12.30
N LYS A 344 6.87 16.45 -11.64
CA LYS A 344 6.57 16.41 -10.20
C LYS A 344 5.52 15.35 -9.89
N ILE A 345 5.75 14.56 -8.84
CA ILE A 345 4.80 13.57 -8.32
C ILE A 345 3.83 14.28 -7.39
N TYR A 346 2.54 14.15 -7.65
CA TYR A 346 1.48 14.80 -6.85
C TYR A 346 0.64 13.82 -6.06
N LYS A 347 0.46 12.59 -6.58
CA LYS A 347 -0.44 11.61 -6.01
C LYS A 347 0.31 10.34 -5.66
N THR A 348 0.66 10.20 -4.39
CA THR A 348 1.37 9.03 -3.84
C THR A 348 0.39 8.12 -3.13
N GLY A 349 0.32 6.86 -3.56
CA GLY A 349 -0.32 5.77 -2.84
C GLY A 349 0.70 4.96 -2.05
N HIS A 350 0.23 4.04 -1.25
CA HIS A 350 1.08 3.13 -0.49
C HIS A 350 0.59 1.68 -0.61
N TYR A 351 1.52 0.74 -0.56
CA TYR A 351 1.25 -0.69 -0.48
C TYR A 351 1.84 -1.21 0.83
N ILE A 352 0.98 -1.77 1.67
CA ILE A 352 1.39 -2.28 2.98
C ILE A 352 1.93 -3.70 2.79
N LEU A 353 3.18 -3.91 3.19
CA LEU A 353 3.82 -5.23 3.25
C LEU A 353 3.68 -5.80 4.67
N ASP A 354 3.50 -7.12 4.78
CA ASP A 354 3.62 -7.81 6.05
C ASP A 354 5.06 -7.72 6.60
N GLN A 355 5.25 -7.97 7.89
CA GLN A 355 6.56 -7.80 8.55
C GLN A 355 7.68 -8.60 7.88
N LYS A 356 7.39 -9.82 7.42
CA LYS A 356 8.36 -10.68 6.74
C LYS A 356 8.74 -10.12 5.37
N SER A 357 7.75 -9.78 4.53
CA SER A 357 7.96 -9.17 3.21
C SER A 357 8.65 -7.80 3.30
N ALA A 358 8.41 -7.06 4.39
CA ALA A 358 9.01 -5.75 4.66
C ALA A 358 10.42 -5.82 5.28
N HIS A 359 10.96 -7.02 5.57
CA HIS A 359 12.27 -7.15 6.19
C HIS A 359 13.38 -6.74 5.23
N VAL A 360 14.21 -5.77 5.65
CA VAL A 360 15.32 -5.20 4.87
C VAL A 360 16.63 -5.63 5.50
N ILE A 361 17.57 -6.16 4.73
CA ILE A 361 18.88 -6.62 5.20
C ILE A 361 19.93 -5.53 4.92
N ASN A 362 20.27 -4.73 5.92
CA ASN A 362 21.31 -3.69 5.83
C ASN A 362 22.58 -4.01 6.63
N ASN A 363 22.45 -4.86 7.65
CA ASN A 363 23.53 -5.19 8.60
C ASN A 363 23.46 -6.67 9.02
N GLU A 364 24.41 -7.08 9.83
CA GLU A 364 24.57 -8.47 10.27
C GLU A 364 23.42 -8.94 11.18
N LEU A 365 22.85 -8.05 12.01
CA LEU A 365 21.71 -8.41 12.85
C LEU A 365 20.47 -8.75 11.99
N GLU A 366 20.16 -7.90 11.02
CA GLU A 366 19.06 -8.12 10.07
C GLU A 366 19.30 -9.38 9.21
N TRP A 367 20.59 -9.67 8.90
CA TRP A 367 20.98 -10.91 8.25
C TRP A 367 20.69 -12.14 9.10
N LYS A 368 21.07 -12.11 10.38
CA LYS A 368 20.80 -13.21 11.33
C LYS A 368 19.29 -13.45 11.46
N ILE A 369 18.50 -12.38 11.61
CA ILE A 369 17.04 -12.47 11.64
C ILE A 369 16.52 -13.12 10.35
N ALA A 370 16.96 -12.66 9.17
CA ALA A 370 16.55 -13.24 7.89
C ALA A 370 16.89 -14.74 7.77
N SER A 371 17.99 -15.17 8.42
CA SER A 371 18.41 -16.57 8.39
C SER A 371 17.53 -17.49 9.24
N THR A 372 16.78 -16.96 10.21
CA THR A 372 15.83 -17.72 11.05
C THR A 372 14.41 -17.75 10.46
N ILE A 373 14.02 -16.70 9.70
CA ILE A 373 12.72 -16.60 9.00
C ILE A 373 12.61 -17.62 7.86
#